data_ea8839b606bd19c103dd53fad4bc1bdb
#
_entry.id   ea8839b606bd19c103dd53fad4bc1bdb
#
_cell.length_a   1.000
_cell.length_b   1.000
_cell.length_c   1.000
_cell.angle_alpha   90.00
_cell.angle_beta   90.00
_cell.angle_gamma   90.00
#
_symmetry.space_group_name_H-M   'P 1'
#
loop_
_entity.id
_entity.type
_entity.pdbx_description
1 polymer ?
#
loop_
_entity_poly.entity_id
_entity_poly.type
_entity_poly.pdbx_seq_one_letter_code
_entity_poly.pdbx_strand_id
1 'polypeptide(L)'
;MVEYALPNPPQPALWQRTTLALATQAGWTVDISVEVPPKCVIVGAHHTSISDVLVAFLLMGAGVDLRVVIKGEAFRWPTRRLLTALHALPVQRHSRSGFVDQMVRAFAERDELRLTICPEGTRRAQPHWKTGFYHIAVGARVPIVIGYADYPRKEAGIGGYLMPSGDIAADFEVIRRFYAGIQGRFPDRQSDICVPPDRNPVSQPLD
;
A
#
# COMPACT_ATOMS: atom_id res chain seq x y z
N MET A 1 21.49 -16.66 18.03
CA MET A 1 20.35 -16.61 17.14
C MET A 1 19.17 -17.17 17.92
N VAL A 2 18.20 -16.35 18.28
CA VAL A 2 16.94 -16.81 18.90
C VAL A 2 15.98 -17.05 17.76
N GLU A 3 15.69 -18.32 17.49
CA GLU A 3 14.71 -18.75 16.52
C GLU A 3 13.32 -18.50 17.11
N TYR A 4 12.71 -17.39 16.71
CA TYR A 4 11.30 -17.14 17.02
C TYR A 4 10.46 -18.07 16.15
N ALA A 5 9.97 -19.16 16.76
CA ALA A 5 8.92 -19.97 16.15
C ALA A 5 7.67 -19.09 16.00
N LEU A 6 7.37 -18.68 14.77
CA LEU A 6 6.15 -17.93 14.46
C LEU A 6 4.94 -18.81 14.80
N PRO A 7 3.93 -18.26 15.48
CA PRO A 7 2.68 -18.98 15.67
C PRO A 7 2.09 -19.33 14.30
N ASN A 8 1.59 -20.56 14.15
CA ASN A 8 0.92 -20.97 12.92
C ASN A 8 -0.13 -19.90 12.54
N PRO A 9 -0.12 -19.41 11.31
CA PRO A 9 -1.11 -18.43 10.88
C PRO A 9 -2.51 -19.00 11.14
N PRO A 10 -3.46 -18.17 11.60
CA PRO A 10 -4.82 -18.62 11.81
C PRO A 10 -5.38 -19.22 10.51
N GLN A 11 -6.14 -20.31 10.61
CA GLN A 11 -6.75 -20.94 9.44
C GLN A 11 -7.54 -19.89 8.64
N PRO A 12 -7.29 -19.79 7.31
CA PRO A 12 -7.95 -18.77 6.51
C PRO A 12 -9.48 -18.94 6.58
N ALA A 13 -10.19 -17.84 6.82
CA ALA A 13 -11.65 -17.83 6.86
C ALA A 13 -12.24 -18.32 5.52
N LEU A 14 -13.48 -18.82 5.53
CA LEU A 14 -14.11 -19.39 4.33
C LEU A 14 -14.09 -18.39 3.15
N TRP A 15 -14.38 -17.12 3.40
CA TRP A 15 -14.36 -16.07 2.37
C TRP A 15 -12.96 -15.86 1.76
N GLN A 16 -11.89 -16.02 2.54
CA GLN A 16 -10.51 -15.93 2.05
C GLN A 16 -10.21 -17.07 1.07
N ARG A 17 -10.58 -18.30 1.44
CA ARG A 17 -10.43 -19.49 0.59
C ARG A 17 -11.22 -19.37 -0.71
N THR A 18 -12.46 -18.88 -0.64
CA THR A 18 -13.31 -18.68 -1.83
C THR A 18 -12.74 -17.59 -2.74
N THR A 19 -12.24 -16.48 -2.19
CA THR A 19 -11.62 -15.40 -2.97
C THR A 19 -10.39 -15.91 -3.72
N LEU A 20 -9.49 -16.63 -3.05
CA LEU A 20 -8.31 -17.22 -3.69
C LEU A 20 -8.71 -18.23 -4.79
N ALA A 21 -9.67 -19.11 -4.51
CA ALA A 21 -10.12 -20.11 -5.51
C ALA A 21 -10.69 -19.44 -6.76
N LEU A 22 -11.53 -18.41 -6.60
CA LEU A 22 -12.10 -17.67 -7.74
C LEU A 22 -11.01 -16.91 -8.53
N ALA A 23 -10.05 -16.32 -7.83
CA ALA A 23 -8.93 -15.63 -8.47
C ALA A 23 -8.04 -16.61 -9.27
N THR A 24 -7.74 -17.79 -8.70
CA THR A 24 -6.99 -18.84 -9.38
C THR A 24 -7.72 -19.34 -10.63
N GLN A 25 -9.05 -19.54 -10.56
CA GLN A 25 -9.86 -19.88 -11.73
C GLN A 25 -9.84 -18.79 -12.80
N ALA A 26 -9.73 -17.51 -12.40
CA ALA A 26 -9.57 -16.39 -13.32
C ALA A 26 -8.13 -16.24 -13.85
N GLY A 27 -7.23 -17.14 -13.45
CA GLY A 27 -5.82 -17.19 -13.82
C GLY A 27 -4.92 -16.25 -13.06
N TRP A 28 -5.37 -15.70 -11.90
CA TRP A 28 -4.54 -14.88 -11.03
C TRP A 28 -3.71 -15.74 -10.07
N THR A 29 -2.48 -15.31 -9.84
CA THR A 29 -1.57 -15.85 -8.84
C THR A 29 -1.29 -14.81 -7.76
N VAL A 30 -0.96 -15.28 -6.56
CA VAL A 30 -0.52 -14.41 -5.46
C VAL A 30 0.89 -14.82 -5.06
N ASP A 31 1.80 -13.86 -5.10
CA ASP A 31 3.16 -14.02 -4.61
C ASP A 31 3.39 -13.12 -3.38
N ILE A 32 3.76 -13.73 -2.27
CA ILE A 32 4.20 -13.03 -1.06
C ILE A 32 5.64 -13.44 -0.80
N SER A 33 6.55 -12.77 -1.50
CA SER A 33 7.99 -13.09 -1.49
C SER A 33 8.69 -12.70 -0.18
N VAL A 34 8.02 -11.90 0.66
CA VAL A 34 8.60 -11.43 1.93
C VAL A 34 7.57 -11.47 3.05
N GLU A 35 8.03 -11.71 4.27
CA GLU A 35 7.18 -11.58 5.46
C GLU A 35 6.73 -10.13 5.62
N VAL A 36 5.42 -9.92 5.82
CA VAL A 36 4.86 -8.58 6.01
C VAL A 36 4.93 -8.20 7.48
N PRO A 37 5.72 -7.20 7.86
CA PRO A 37 5.87 -6.79 9.25
C PRO A 37 4.53 -6.41 9.90
N PRO A 38 4.38 -6.60 11.22
CA PRO A 38 3.14 -6.24 11.93
C PRO A 38 2.84 -4.73 11.87
N LYS A 39 3.88 -3.89 11.81
CA LYS A 39 3.77 -2.44 11.60
C LYS A 39 4.50 -2.05 10.32
N CYS A 40 3.77 -1.59 9.32
CA CYS A 40 4.34 -1.14 8.05
C CYS A 40 3.39 -0.23 7.27
N VAL A 41 3.95 0.55 6.36
CA VAL A 41 3.18 1.25 5.33
C VAL A 41 3.27 0.43 4.05
N ILE A 42 2.16 -0.12 3.58
CA ILE A 42 2.11 -0.85 2.31
C ILE A 42 1.78 0.14 1.19
N VAL A 43 2.66 0.25 0.22
CA VAL A 43 2.43 1.02 -1.00
C VAL A 43 1.83 0.10 -2.05
N GLY A 44 0.62 0.42 -2.51
CA GLY A 44 -0.05 -0.30 -3.60
C GLY A 44 -0.03 0.51 -4.88
N ALA A 45 0.69 0.07 -5.91
CA ALA A 45 0.73 0.65 -7.24
C ALA A 45 0.78 -0.47 -8.31
N HIS A 46 0.37 -0.23 -9.54
CA HIS A 46 -0.21 1.02 -10.04
C HIS A 46 -1.73 1.04 -9.86
N HIS A 47 -2.27 2.11 -9.26
CA HIS A 47 -3.71 2.23 -9.00
C HIS A 47 -4.42 2.90 -10.19
N THR A 48 -4.74 2.11 -11.20
CA THR A 48 -5.29 2.59 -12.49
C THR A 48 -6.77 2.25 -12.71
N SER A 49 -7.34 1.38 -11.86
CA SER A 49 -8.70 0.86 -12.03
C SER A 49 -9.46 0.71 -10.72
N ILE A 50 -10.79 0.70 -10.78
CA ILE A 50 -11.63 0.28 -9.65
C ILE A 50 -11.45 -1.20 -9.33
N SER A 51 -11.04 -2.01 -10.31
CA SER A 51 -10.79 -3.45 -10.11
C SER A 51 -9.58 -3.74 -9.20
N ASP A 52 -8.73 -2.74 -8.92
CA ASP A 52 -7.61 -2.89 -7.98
C ASP A 52 -8.09 -3.18 -6.54
N VAL A 53 -9.37 -2.88 -6.26
CA VAL A 53 -10.04 -3.33 -5.02
C VAL A 53 -10.08 -4.86 -4.93
N LEU A 54 -10.25 -5.57 -6.05
CA LEU A 54 -10.22 -7.03 -6.09
C LEU A 54 -8.83 -7.58 -5.75
N VAL A 55 -7.78 -6.86 -6.15
CA VAL A 55 -6.39 -7.18 -5.76
C VAL A 55 -6.19 -7.06 -4.25
N ALA A 56 -6.73 -6.01 -3.63
CA ALA A 56 -6.69 -5.88 -2.17
C ALA A 56 -7.40 -7.08 -1.49
N PHE A 57 -8.58 -7.49 -1.99
CA PHE A 57 -9.26 -8.68 -1.51
C PHE A 57 -8.44 -9.96 -1.72
N LEU A 58 -7.73 -10.05 -2.83
CA LEU A 58 -6.89 -11.20 -3.13
C LEU A 58 -5.74 -11.31 -2.12
N LEU A 59 -5.05 -10.21 -1.83
CA LEU A 59 -4.00 -10.16 -0.81
C LEU A 59 -4.55 -10.44 0.60
N MET A 60 -5.72 -9.89 0.94
CA MET A 60 -6.40 -10.22 2.20
C MET A 60 -6.77 -11.71 2.26
N GLY A 61 -7.20 -12.29 1.14
CA GLY A 61 -7.45 -13.71 0.99
C GLY A 61 -6.21 -14.56 1.26
N ALA A 62 -5.05 -14.06 0.84
CA ALA A 62 -3.74 -14.68 1.09
C ALA A 62 -3.21 -14.44 2.52
N GLY A 63 -3.99 -13.80 3.40
CA GLY A 63 -3.64 -13.60 4.81
C GLY A 63 -2.96 -12.28 5.14
N VAL A 64 -2.84 -11.35 4.19
CA VAL A 64 -2.30 -10.01 4.48
C VAL A 64 -3.39 -9.12 5.06
N ASP A 65 -3.29 -8.72 6.33
CA ASP A 65 -4.25 -7.81 6.98
C ASP A 65 -4.04 -6.36 6.52
N LEU A 66 -4.64 -6.01 5.40
CA LEU A 66 -4.55 -4.67 4.82
C LEU A 66 -5.51 -3.69 5.52
N ARG A 67 -5.00 -2.51 5.87
CA ARG A 67 -5.79 -1.39 6.40
C ARG A 67 -5.80 -0.25 5.39
N VAL A 68 -6.86 -0.17 4.60
CA VAL A 68 -6.98 0.85 3.55
C VAL A 68 -7.49 2.16 4.12
N VAL A 69 -6.86 3.27 3.74
CA VAL A 69 -7.28 4.61 4.17
C VAL A 69 -8.35 5.16 3.24
N ILE A 70 -9.51 5.45 3.80
CA ILE A 70 -10.67 5.98 3.06
C ILE A 70 -11.14 7.28 3.71
N LYS A 71 -11.62 8.24 2.88
CA LYS A 71 -12.21 9.49 3.38
C LYS A 71 -13.36 9.19 4.36
N GLY A 72 -13.38 9.88 5.49
CA GLY A 72 -14.40 9.71 6.53
C GLY A 72 -15.83 9.89 6.01
N GLU A 73 -16.04 10.79 5.03
CA GLU A 73 -17.34 11.02 4.40
C GLU A 73 -17.90 9.76 3.69
N ALA A 74 -17.03 8.84 3.28
CA ALA A 74 -17.45 7.59 2.66
C ALA A 74 -18.02 6.57 3.67
N PHE A 75 -17.79 6.77 4.98
CA PHE A 75 -18.33 5.90 6.04
C PHE A 75 -19.79 6.24 6.39
N ARG A 76 -20.63 6.40 5.38
CA ARG A 76 -22.07 6.62 5.52
C ARG A 76 -22.85 5.37 5.11
N TRP A 77 -24.11 5.28 5.51
CA TRP A 77 -25.02 4.25 4.99
C TRP A 77 -25.22 4.46 3.47
N PRO A 78 -25.16 3.42 2.61
CA PRO A 78 -25.03 1.97 2.91
C PRO A 78 -23.57 1.46 2.96
N THR A 79 -22.55 2.26 2.58
CA THR A 79 -21.15 1.83 2.38
C THR A 79 -20.42 1.51 3.70
N ARG A 80 -20.86 2.02 4.83
CA ARG A 80 -20.21 1.84 6.15
C ARG A 80 -19.92 0.38 6.48
N ARG A 81 -20.90 -0.52 6.30
CA ARG A 81 -20.73 -1.96 6.62
C ARG A 81 -19.64 -2.59 5.76
N LEU A 82 -19.64 -2.30 4.46
CA LEU A 82 -18.62 -2.80 3.54
C LEU A 82 -17.24 -2.27 3.91
N LEU A 83 -17.11 -0.96 4.14
CA LEU A 83 -15.83 -0.34 4.49
C LEU A 83 -15.27 -0.85 5.83
N THR A 84 -16.16 -1.11 6.80
CA THR A 84 -15.75 -1.72 8.07
C THR A 84 -15.30 -3.17 7.87
N ALA A 85 -15.97 -3.94 7.03
CA ALA A 85 -15.58 -5.32 6.70
C ALA A 85 -14.24 -5.36 5.92
N LEU A 86 -13.91 -4.29 5.18
CA LEU A 86 -12.63 -4.09 4.51
C LEU A 86 -11.54 -3.52 5.44
N HIS A 87 -11.81 -3.48 6.74
CA HIS A 87 -10.88 -2.90 7.71
C HIS A 87 -10.41 -1.48 7.35
N ALA A 88 -11.25 -0.71 6.64
CA ALA A 88 -10.91 0.63 6.21
C ALA A 88 -10.81 1.59 7.41
N LEU A 89 -9.78 2.43 7.38
CA LEU A 89 -9.56 3.47 8.38
C LEU A 89 -10.15 4.79 7.88
N PRO A 90 -11.15 5.36 8.59
CA PRO A 90 -11.67 6.68 8.26
C PRO A 90 -10.63 7.75 8.58
N VAL A 91 -10.37 8.64 7.64
CA VAL A 91 -9.48 9.78 7.85
C VAL A 91 -10.16 11.09 7.51
N GLN A 92 -9.84 12.10 8.31
CA GLN A 92 -10.20 13.48 8.03
C GLN A 92 -9.02 14.18 7.35
N ARG A 93 -9.19 14.56 6.09
CA ARG A 93 -8.12 15.16 5.28
C ARG A 93 -8.22 16.70 5.29
N HIS A 94 -8.29 17.32 6.46
CA HIS A 94 -8.36 18.80 6.55
C HIS A 94 -7.03 19.49 6.19
N SER A 95 -5.88 18.80 6.37
CA SER A 95 -4.56 19.26 5.95
C SER A 95 -3.64 18.08 5.64
N ARG A 96 -2.58 18.33 4.84
CA ARG A 96 -1.57 17.28 4.54
C ARG A 96 -0.79 16.87 5.79
N SER A 97 -0.37 17.83 6.61
CA SER A 97 0.34 17.58 7.87
C SER A 97 -0.55 16.83 8.86
N GLY A 98 -1.80 17.24 9.02
CA GLY A 98 -2.74 16.57 9.94
C GLY A 98 -2.98 15.10 9.59
N PHE A 99 -2.95 14.72 8.31
CA PHE A 99 -3.06 13.32 7.91
C PHE A 99 -1.84 12.49 8.30
N VAL A 100 -0.63 13.01 8.06
CA VAL A 100 0.62 12.33 8.44
C VAL A 100 0.67 12.13 9.95
N ASP A 101 0.43 13.19 10.72
CA ASP A 101 0.44 13.14 12.19
C ASP A 101 -0.59 12.19 12.76
N GLN A 102 -1.79 12.14 12.15
CA GLN A 102 -2.85 11.19 12.54
C GLN A 102 -2.40 9.75 12.34
N MET A 103 -1.74 9.44 11.22
CA MET A 103 -1.27 8.08 10.94
C MET A 103 -0.08 7.69 11.79
N VAL A 104 0.86 8.60 12.03
CA VAL A 104 1.98 8.35 12.96
C VAL A 104 1.46 8.03 14.37
N ARG A 105 0.48 8.78 14.87
CA ARG A 105 -0.18 8.45 16.15
C ARG A 105 -0.89 7.10 16.11
N ALA A 106 -1.57 6.78 15.01
CA ALA A 106 -2.23 5.49 14.85
C ALA A 106 -1.26 4.30 14.94
N PHE A 107 -0.02 4.46 14.45
CA PHE A 107 1.05 3.48 14.62
C PHE A 107 1.55 3.37 16.07
N ALA A 108 1.63 4.50 16.79
CA ALA A 108 2.05 4.50 18.19
C ALA A 108 1.04 3.80 19.13
N GLU A 109 -0.26 3.92 18.82
CA GLU A 109 -1.35 3.41 19.63
C GLU A 109 -1.69 1.92 19.38
N ARG A 110 -1.09 1.27 18.39
CA ARG A 110 -1.42 -0.10 17.98
C ARG A 110 -0.18 -0.97 17.95
N ASP A 111 -0.31 -2.22 18.30
CA ASP A 111 0.75 -3.23 18.17
C ASP A 111 0.88 -3.72 16.73
N GLU A 112 -0.23 -3.73 15.99
CA GLU A 112 -0.26 -4.10 14.58
C GLU A 112 -1.00 -3.05 13.75
N LEU A 113 -0.38 -2.63 12.65
CA LEU A 113 -0.99 -1.74 11.66
C LEU A 113 -0.27 -1.87 10.31
N ARG A 114 -0.92 -2.50 9.34
CA ARG A 114 -0.44 -2.57 7.95
C ARG A 114 -1.21 -1.56 7.11
N LEU A 115 -0.76 -0.31 7.17
CA LEU A 115 -1.43 0.83 6.54
C LEU A 115 -1.21 0.82 5.03
N THR A 116 -2.27 0.62 4.25
CA THR A 116 -2.18 0.56 2.78
C THR A 116 -2.53 1.91 2.16
N ILE A 117 -1.62 2.41 1.31
CA ILE A 117 -1.74 3.69 0.63
C ILE A 117 -1.41 3.51 -0.86
N CYS A 118 -2.30 4.05 -1.72
CA CYS A 118 -1.99 4.24 -3.13
C CYS A 118 -1.41 5.66 -3.31
N PRO A 119 -0.10 5.81 -3.59
CA PRO A 119 0.57 7.12 -3.56
C PRO A 119 0.14 8.05 -4.68
N GLU A 120 -0.39 7.52 -5.76
CA GLU A 120 -1.00 8.29 -6.85
C GLU A 120 -2.19 9.12 -6.37
N GLY A 121 -2.96 8.60 -5.41
CA GLY A 121 -4.13 9.24 -4.80
C GLY A 121 -5.31 9.43 -5.76
N THR A 122 -5.22 8.89 -6.96
CA THR A 122 -6.23 8.87 -8.02
C THR A 122 -5.98 7.68 -8.95
N ARG A 123 -6.89 7.39 -9.87
CA ARG A 123 -6.75 6.36 -10.92
C ARG A 123 -6.43 6.95 -12.29
N ARG A 124 -5.90 8.17 -12.32
CA ARG A 124 -5.45 8.87 -13.52
C ARG A 124 -3.97 9.15 -13.39
N ALA A 125 -3.24 9.17 -14.49
CA ALA A 125 -1.84 9.53 -14.52
C ALA A 125 -1.57 10.86 -13.79
N GLN A 126 -0.54 10.88 -13.01
CA GLN A 126 -0.04 12.05 -12.28
C GLN A 126 1.45 12.21 -12.59
N PRO A 127 1.97 13.43 -12.62
CA PRO A 127 3.37 13.67 -12.94
C PRO A 127 4.33 13.22 -11.82
N HIS A 128 3.83 12.90 -10.64
CA HIS A 128 4.61 12.42 -9.50
C HIS A 128 3.72 11.76 -8.46
N TRP A 129 4.30 10.96 -7.60
CA TRP A 129 3.63 10.39 -6.46
C TRP A 129 3.49 11.38 -5.29
N LYS A 130 2.46 11.20 -4.46
CA LYS A 130 2.32 11.92 -3.19
C LYS A 130 3.24 11.29 -2.15
N THR A 131 4.02 12.10 -1.47
CA THR A 131 5.03 11.65 -0.50
C THR A 131 4.49 11.35 0.90
N GLY A 132 3.17 11.46 1.12
CA GLY A 132 2.56 11.26 2.44
C GLY A 132 2.88 9.91 3.07
N PHE A 133 2.88 8.83 2.29
CA PHE A 133 3.23 7.49 2.76
C PHE A 133 4.66 7.42 3.31
N TYR A 134 5.59 8.10 2.65
CA TYR A 134 6.99 8.17 3.05
C TYR A 134 7.17 8.87 4.40
N HIS A 135 6.56 10.06 4.55
CA HIS A 135 6.61 10.82 5.80
C HIS A 135 5.93 10.09 6.97
N ILE A 136 4.88 9.32 6.70
CA ILE A 136 4.27 8.45 7.71
C ILE A 136 5.25 7.36 8.14
N ALA A 137 5.90 6.67 7.20
CA ALA A 137 6.83 5.59 7.48
C ALA A 137 8.04 6.10 8.28
N VAL A 138 8.62 7.25 7.88
CA VAL A 138 9.71 7.92 8.62
C VAL A 138 9.26 8.31 10.05
N GLY A 139 8.13 8.99 10.17
CA GLY A 139 7.62 9.47 11.47
C GLY A 139 7.24 8.35 12.42
N ALA A 140 6.70 7.26 11.91
CA ALA A 140 6.36 6.07 12.68
C ALA A 140 7.54 5.10 12.87
N ARG A 141 8.67 5.29 12.19
CA ARG A 141 9.84 4.40 12.17
C ARG A 141 9.48 2.97 11.76
N VAL A 142 8.69 2.84 10.72
CA VAL A 142 8.23 1.55 10.19
C VAL A 142 8.67 1.37 8.74
N PRO A 143 8.85 0.12 8.26
CA PRO A 143 9.21 -0.12 6.87
C PRO A 143 8.09 0.26 5.90
N ILE A 144 8.51 0.58 4.68
CA ILE A 144 7.65 0.68 3.50
C ILE A 144 7.68 -0.68 2.82
N VAL A 145 6.53 -1.31 2.70
CA VAL A 145 6.34 -2.60 2.03
C VAL A 145 5.76 -2.35 0.65
N ILE A 146 6.24 -3.07 -0.35
CA ILE A 146 5.88 -2.84 -1.74
C ILE A 146 4.87 -3.91 -2.18
N GLY A 147 3.62 -3.48 -2.36
CA GLY A 147 2.54 -4.28 -2.89
C GLY A 147 2.30 -3.96 -4.36
N TYR A 148 1.97 -4.96 -5.17
CA TYR A 148 1.82 -4.79 -6.61
C TYR A 148 0.68 -5.62 -7.20
N ALA A 149 0.23 -5.20 -8.39
CA ALA A 149 -0.63 -5.97 -9.28
C ALA A 149 -0.11 -5.84 -10.71
N ASP A 150 0.34 -6.94 -11.29
CA ASP A 150 0.74 -7.04 -12.69
C ASP A 150 -0.39 -7.65 -13.50
N TYR A 151 -1.13 -6.81 -14.19
CA TYR A 151 -2.32 -7.26 -14.93
C TYR A 151 -2.00 -8.13 -16.15
N PRO A 152 -0.96 -7.84 -16.94
CA PRO A 152 -0.54 -8.73 -18.03
C PRO A 152 -0.20 -10.14 -17.56
N ARG A 153 0.51 -10.25 -16.43
CA ARG A 153 0.87 -11.55 -15.84
C ARG A 153 -0.22 -12.16 -14.98
N LYS A 154 -1.27 -11.37 -14.66
CA LYS A 154 -2.29 -11.72 -13.67
C LYS A 154 -1.69 -12.15 -12.34
N GLU A 155 -0.76 -11.37 -11.85
CA GLU A 155 -0.05 -11.61 -10.61
C GLU A 155 -0.26 -10.45 -9.66
N ALA A 156 -0.49 -10.75 -8.39
CA ALA A 156 -0.58 -9.76 -7.33
C ALA A 156 0.27 -10.22 -6.15
N GLY A 157 0.90 -9.29 -5.46
CA GLY A 157 1.79 -9.73 -4.38
C GLY A 157 2.36 -8.62 -3.51
N ILE A 158 3.22 -9.10 -2.61
CA ILE A 158 4.12 -8.31 -1.78
C ILE A 158 5.54 -8.73 -2.15
N GLY A 159 6.26 -7.89 -2.86
CA GLY A 159 7.53 -8.27 -3.46
C GLY A 159 8.78 -7.75 -2.75
N GLY A 160 8.62 -6.91 -1.71
CA GLY A 160 9.76 -6.39 -0.99
C GLY A 160 9.42 -5.34 0.05
N TYR A 161 10.41 -4.89 0.79
CA TYR A 161 10.29 -3.76 1.69
C TYR A 161 11.61 -2.99 1.81
N LEU A 162 11.54 -1.74 2.26
CA LEU A 162 12.70 -0.93 2.62
C LEU A 162 12.42 -0.16 3.91
N MET A 163 13.45 0.04 4.73
CA MET A 163 13.41 1.04 5.80
C MET A 163 13.75 2.39 5.19
N PRO A 164 12.91 3.44 5.38
CA PRO A 164 13.22 4.77 4.88
C PRO A 164 14.56 5.25 5.43
N SER A 165 15.46 5.64 4.54
CA SER A 165 16.81 6.11 4.89
C SER A 165 16.83 7.57 5.38
N GLY A 166 15.79 8.34 5.05
CA GLY A 166 15.74 9.79 5.20
C GLY A 166 16.09 10.53 3.89
N ASP A 167 16.80 9.90 2.98
CA ASP A 167 16.99 10.38 1.61
C ASP A 167 15.84 9.91 0.73
N ILE A 168 14.83 10.76 0.61
CA ILE A 168 13.62 10.44 -0.15
C ILE A 168 13.91 10.15 -1.63
N ALA A 169 14.90 10.81 -2.22
CA ALA A 169 15.22 10.63 -3.64
C ALA A 169 15.85 9.24 -3.87
N ALA A 170 16.80 8.85 -3.01
CA ALA A 170 17.41 7.52 -3.07
C ALA A 170 16.38 6.40 -2.82
N ASP A 171 15.51 6.57 -1.81
CA ASP A 171 14.48 5.59 -1.48
C ASP A 171 13.44 5.44 -2.60
N PHE A 172 13.05 6.55 -3.25
CA PHE A 172 12.15 6.51 -4.41
C PHE A 172 12.77 5.81 -5.61
N GLU A 173 14.09 5.91 -5.80
CA GLU A 173 14.77 5.17 -6.86
C GLU A 173 14.71 3.65 -6.63
N VAL A 174 14.84 3.20 -5.37
CA VAL A 174 14.65 1.78 -5.02
C VAL A 174 13.23 1.34 -5.36
N ILE A 175 12.22 2.12 -4.96
CA ILE A 175 10.81 1.83 -5.25
C ILE A 175 10.57 1.80 -6.76
N ARG A 176 11.08 2.79 -7.51
CA ARG A 176 10.93 2.87 -8.96
C ARG A 176 11.51 1.65 -9.68
N ARG A 177 12.68 1.18 -9.25
CA ARG A 177 13.30 -0.03 -9.81
C ARG A 177 12.46 -1.27 -9.59
N PHE A 178 11.83 -1.39 -8.43
CA PHE A 178 10.94 -2.52 -8.16
C PHE A 178 9.76 -2.55 -9.13
N TYR A 179 9.12 -1.39 -9.37
CA TYR A 179 7.97 -1.32 -10.26
C TYR A 179 8.33 -1.30 -11.75
N ALA A 180 9.62 -1.33 -12.10
CA ALA A 180 10.05 -1.41 -13.50
C ALA A 180 9.55 -2.72 -14.14
N GLY A 181 8.67 -2.58 -15.13
CA GLY A 181 8.07 -3.73 -15.83
C GLY A 181 6.78 -4.27 -15.21
N ILE A 182 6.30 -3.72 -14.09
CA ILE A 182 4.97 -4.02 -13.54
C ILE A 182 3.95 -3.09 -14.23
N GLN A 183 2.86 -3.66 -14.70
CA GLN A 183 1.83 -2.91 -15.41
C GLN A 183 0.47 -3.00 -14.74
N GLY A 184 -0.13 -1.85 -14.44
CA GLY A 184 -1.52 -1.74 -14.01
C GLY A 184 -2.50 -2.11 -15.13
N ARG A 185 -3.79 -2.19 -14.81
CA ARG A 185 -4.84 -2.53 -15.78
C ARG A 185 -4.90 -1.57 -16.97
N PHE A 186 -4.61 -0.30 -16.76
CA PHE A 186 -4.58 0.75 -17.78
C PHE A 186 -3.20 1.45 -17.73
N PRO A 187 -2.22 1.00 -18.53
CA PRO A 187 -0.86 1.52 -18.51
C PRO A 187 -0.77 3.03 -18.80
N ASP A 188 -1.66 3.56 -19.63
CA ASP A 188 -1.80 4.99 -19.95
C ASP A 188 -2.19 5.87 -18.75
N ARG A 189 -2.64 5.26 -17.65
CA ARG A 189 -3.03 5.93 -16.42
C ARG A 189 -2.00 5.78 -15.29
N GLN A 190 -0.89 5.10 -15.54
CA GLN A 190 0.19 4.98 -14.56
C GLN A 190 0.84 6.33 -14.34
N SER A 191 1.15 6.60 -13.08
CA SER A 191 1.82 7.83 -12.67
C SER A 191 3.32 7.63 -12.62
N ASP A 192 4.08 8.72 -12.82
CA ASP A 192 5.54 8.68 -12.66
C ASP A 192 5.92 8.44 -11.19
N ILE A 193 6.84 7.50 -10.98
CA ILE A 193 7.37 7.18 -9.66
C ILE A 193 8.56 8.09 -9.38
N CYS A 194 8.27 9.32 -9.02
CA CYS A 194 9.25 10.32 -8.64
C CYS A 194 8.74 11.23 -7.54
N VAL A 195 9.68 11.92 -6.91
CA VAL A 195 9.40 12.92 -5.88
C VAL A 195 8.93 14.22 -6.55
N PRO A 196 7.92 14.93 -6.01
CA PRO A 196 7.56 16.26 -6.50
C PRO A 196 8.78 17.21 -6.51
N PRO A 197 8.92 18.08 -7.52
CA PRO A 197 10.08 18.98 -7.65
C PRO A 197 10.32 19.89 -6.43
N ASP A 198 9.23 20.33 -5.79
CA ASP A 198 9.26 21.17 -4.57
C ASP A 198 9.78 20.45 -3.32
N ARG A 199 10.00 19.16 -3.41
CA ARG A 199 10.42 18.26 -2.31
C ARG A 199 11.64 17.43 -2.65
N ASN A 200 12.24 17.65 -3.80
CA ASN A 200 13.48 17.02 -4.19
C ASN A 200 14.67 17.90 -3.75
N PRO A 201 15.48 17.47 -2.77
CA PRO A 201 16.62 18.27 -2.30
C PRO A 201 17.66 18.57 -3.39
N VAL A 202 17.68 17.76 -4.47
CA VAL A 202 18.61 17.95 -5.62
C VAL A 202 18.15 19.06 -6.56
N SER A 203 16.89 19.50 -6.49
CA SER A 203 16.35 20.52 -7.39
C SER A 203 16.40 21.95 -6.83
N GLN A 204 16.95 22.16 -5.63
CA GLN A 204 17.22 23.51 -5.13
C GLN A 204 18.56 24.01 -5.72
N PRO A 205 18.58 25.14 -6.45
CA PRO A 205 19.86 25.74 -6.83
C PRO A 205 20.64 26.06 -5.55
N LEU A 206 21.92 25.72 -5.56
CA LEU A 206 22.85 26.17 -4.53
C LEU A 206 23.01 27.68 -4.74
N ASP A 207 22.37 28.49 -3.91
CA ASP A 207 22.63 29.93 -3.79
C ASP A 207 23.99 30.16 -3.11
#